data_fd5ad681d4d01b9043862aba46120287
#
_entry.id   fd5ad681d4d01b9043862aba46120287
#
_cell.length_a   1.000
_cell.length_b   1.000
_cell.length_c   1.000
_cell.angle_alpha   90.00
_cell.angle_beta   90.00
_cell.angle_gamma   90.00
#
_symmetry.space_group_name_H-M   'P 1'
#
loop_
_entity.id
_entity.type
_entity.pdbx_description
1 polymer ?
#
loop_
_entity_poly.entity_id
_entity_poly.type
_entity_poly.pdbx_seq_one_letter_code
_entity_poly.pdbx_strand_id
1 'polypeptide(L)'
;QEQGYDFLALSDHFLECHGYPVTDTRAFRSKDFTTLIAAELHAGKILNGELWHVLAVGLPLGFFPLGQGEDIVGLARRAFESGAFIGILHPVWYGLQPEDARILPFAHAIEVYNHGAEMENGRGDGWGLCDILLNEGRHLHGFAADDAHYLAHDAFGGWVQVKAPNLDPRAILESLKAGAYYSSQ
;
A
#
# COMPACT_ATOMS: atom_id res chain seq x y z
N GLN A 1 -4.17 15.00 -11.88
CA GLN A 1 -3.85 16.40 -12.22
C GLN A 1 -4.96 17.37 -11.82
N GLU A 2 -6.23 17.12 -12.18
CA GLU A 2 -7.35 18.03 -11.85
C GLU A 2 -7.51 18.20 -10.33
N GLN A 3 -7.16 17.19 -9.54
CA GLN A 3 -7.21 17.20 -8.07
C GLN A 3 -5.87 17.58 -7.42
N GLY A 4 -4.88 18.03 -8.18
CA GLY A 4 -3.58 18.48 -7.68
C GLY A 4 -2.57 17.37 -7.40
N TYR A 5 -2.85 16.11 -7.73
CA TYR A 5 -1.88 15.03 -7.59
C TYR A 5 -0.78 15.09 -8.67
N ASP A 6 0.47 14.94 -8.24
CA ASP A 6 1.64 14.82 -9.11
C ASP A 6 1.92 13.37 -9.50
N PHE A 7 1.50 12.42 -8.67
CA PHE A 7 1.62 11.00 -8.96
C PHE A 7 0.46 10.19 -8.36
N LEU A 8 0.28 8.98 -8.87
CA LEU A 8 -0.70 8.01 -8.39
C LEU A 8 -0.12 6.59 -8.45
N ALA A 9 -0.50 5.74 -7.50
CA ALA A 9 -0.32 4.30 -7.58
C ALA A 9 -1.70 3.64 -7.74
N LEU A 10 -1.88 2.85 -8.81
CA LEU A 10 -3.06 2.01 -8.97
C LEU A 10 -2.71 0.62 -8.42
N SER A 11 -3.41 0.20 -7.37
CA SER A 11 -3.14 -1.02 -6.62
C SER A 11 -4.34 -1.98 -6.65
N ASP A 12 -4.63 -2.51 -7.85
CA ASP A 12 -5.70 -3.49 -8.03
C ASP A 12 -5.52 -4.70 -7.10
N HIS A 13 -6.63 -5.29 -6.65
CA HIS A 13 -6.64 -6.52 -5.85
C HIS A 13 -5.96 -7.67 -6.60
N PHE A 14 -4.81 -8.12 -6.12
CA PHE A 14 -4.00 -9.21 -6.68
C PHE A 14 -4.58 -10.57 -6.28
N LEU A 15 -5.74 -10.90 -6.87
CA LEU A 15 -6.54 -12.09 -6.59
C LEU A 15 -6.73 -12.94 -7.85
N GLU A 16 -6.89 -14.27 -7.65
CA GLU A 16 -7.13 -15.22 -8.73
C GLU A 16 -8.39 -14.89 -9.56
N CYS A 17 -9.47 -14.49 -8.89
CA CYS A 17 -10.72 -14.13 -9.56
C CYS A 17 -10.59 -12.91 -10.49
N HIS A 18 -9.54 -12.10 -10.32
CA HIS A 18 -9.19 -10.96 -11.17
C HIS A 18 -8.00 -11.25 -12.10
N GLY A 19 -7.45 -12.47 -12.07
CA GLY A 19 -6.30 -12.84 -12.88
C GLY A 19 -4.97 -12.28 -12.38
N TYR A 20 -4.87 -11.92 -11.10
CA TYR A 20 -3.67 -11.35 -10.46
C TYR A 20 -3.15 -10.09 -11.19
N PRO A 21 -3.93 -9.02 -11.28
CA PRO A 21 -3.59 -7.86 -12.09
C PRO A 21 -2.39 -7.09 -11.54
N VAL A 22 -1.49 -6.70 -12.43
CA VAL A 22 -0.49 -5.65 -12.23
C VAL A 22 -0.64 -4.71 -13.43
N THR A 23 -1.45 -3.67 -13.25
CA THR A 23 -1.91 -2.82 -14.35
C THR A 23 -0.82 -1.88 -14.84
N ASP A 24 -0.58 -1.88 -16.16
CA ASP A 24 0.37 -0.95 -16.79
C ASP A 24 -0.23 0.44 -16.93
N THR A 25 0.12 1.33 -16.01
CA THR A 25 -0.32 2.72 -15.98
C THR A 25 0.64 3.71 -16.66
N ARG A 26 1.72 3.21 -17.33
CA ARG A 26 2.76 4.07 -17.92
C ARG A 26 2.24 4.99 -19.02
N ALA A 27 1.17 4.60 -19.72
CA ALA A 27 0.53 5.42 -20.75
C ALA A 27 -0.06 6.74 -20.21
N PHE A 28 -0.30 6.85 -18.91
CA PHE A 28 -0.82 8.05 -18.25
C PHE A 28 0.26 9.02 -17.78
N ARG A 29 1.55 8.67 -17.92
CA ARG A 29 2.67 9.53 -17.52
C ARG A 29 2.85 10.69 -18.48
N SER A 30 3.21 11.84 -17.92
CA SER A 30 3.52 13.08 -18.66
C SER A 30 4.69 13.80 -17.99
N LYS A 31 5.02 15.01 -18.43
CA LYS A 31 6.06 15.83 -17.78
C LYS A 31 5.64 16.30 -16.36
N ASP A 32 4.33 16.44 -16.12
CA ASP A 32 3.76 17.03 -14.92
C ASP A 32 2.95 16.00 -14.07
N PHE A 33 2.99 14.73 -14.45
CA PHE A 33 2.29 13.66 -13.72
C PHE A 33 2.95 12.31 -13.98
N THR A 34 3.07 11.48 -12.94
CA THR A 34 3.59 10.14 -13.10
C THR A 34 2.74 9.08 -12.38
N THR A 35 3.00 7.81 -12.67
CA THR A 35 2.34 6.68 -12.02
C THR A 35 3.37 5.68 -11.51
N LEU A 36 3.04 5.04 -10.41
CA LEU A 36 3.76 3.90 -9.85
C LEU A 36 2.95 2.63 -10.11
N ILE A 37 3.61 1.60 -10.62
CA ILE A 37 2.99 0.29 -10.80
C ILE A 37 2.83 -0.34 -9.43
N ALA A 38 1.63 -0.78 -9.09
CA ALA A 38 1.34 -1.31 -7.78
C ALA A 38 0.33 -2.46 -7.85
N ALA A 39 0.14 -3.14 -6.73
CA ALA A 39 -0.94 -4.08 -6.49
C ALA A 39 -1.22 -4.17 -4.99
N GLU A 40 -2.44 -4.51 -4.65
CA GLU A 40 -2.81 -4.94 -3.32
C GLU A 40 -2.74 -6.46 -3.24
N LEU A 41 -1.74 -6.96 -2.51
CA LEU A 41 -1.42 -8.38 -2.42
C LEU A 41 -2.31 -9.08 -1.39
N HIS A 42 -2.84 -10.22 -1.77
CA HIS A 42 -3.70 -11.06 -0.93
C HIS A 42 -3.23 -12.50 -0.92
N ALA A 43 -3.01 -13.07 0.26
CA ALA A 43 -2.73 -14.49 0.44
C ALA A 43 -2.94 -14.92 1.90
N GLY A 44 -3.61 -16.05 2.08
CA GLY A 44 -3.85 -16.57 3.44
C GLY A 44 -4.78 -15.69 4.27
N LYS A 45 -4.78 -15.91 5.58
CA LYS A 45 -5.71 -15.27 6.50
C LYS A 45 -4.98 -14.71 7.71
N ILE A 46 -5.50 -13.62 8.26
CA ILE A 46 -5.13 -13.10 9.59
C ILE A 46 -5.80 -13.91 10.70
N LEU A 47 -5.47 -13.63 11.95
CA LEU A 47 -5.92 -14.40 13.12
C LEU A 47 -7.45 -14.48 13.26
N ASN A 48 -8.18 -13.46 12.85
CA ASN A 48 -9.64 -13.46 12.91
C ASN A 48 -10.32 -14.17 11.72
N GLY A 49 -9.53 -14.65 10.73
CA GLY A 49 -10.02 -15.40 9.58
C GLY A 49 -10.25 -14.55 8.32
N GLU A 50 -10.07 -13.23 8.39
CA GLU A 50 -10.14 -12.34 7.22
C GLU A 50 -8.91 -12.51 6.32
N LEU A 51 -9.05 -12.12 5.05
CA LEU A 51 -7.97 -12.17 4.08
C LEU A 51 -6.88 -11.14 4.41
N TRP A 52 -5.62 -11.46 4.14
CA TRP A 52 -4.53 -10.49 4.22
C TRP A 52 -4.59 -9.43 3.12
N HIS A 53 -4.26 -8.19 3.48
CA HIS A 53 -4.13 -7.04 2.59
C HIS A 53 -2.76 -6.38 2.77
N VAL A 54 -1.94 -6.37 1.72
CA VAL A 54 -0.59 -5.79 1.73
C VAL A 54 -0.37 -4.97 0.46
N LEU A 55 -0.04 -3.70 0.61
CA LEU A 55 0.33 -2.83 -0.50
C LEU A 55 1.73 -3.15 -1.01
N ALA A 56 1.88 -3.29 -2.31
CA ALA A 56 3.18 -3.34 -2.99
C ALA A 56 3.24 -2.29 -4.09
N VAL A 57 4.12 -1.28 -3.94
CA VAL A 57 4.32 -0.20 -4.92
C VAL A 57 5.70 -0.33 -5.56
N GLY A 58 5.78 -0.21 -6.87
CA GLY A 58 7.02 -0.39 -7.64
C GLY A 58 7.21 -1.82 -8.16
N LEU A 59 6.12 -2.58 -8.31
CA LEU A 59 6.16 -3.93 -8.86
C LEU A 59 6.60 -3.94 -10.33
N PRO A 60 7.33 -4.97 -10.77
CA PRO A 60 7.51 -5.23 -12.21
C PRO A 60 6.20 -5.70 -12.85
N LEU A 61 5.91 -5.29 -14.09
CA LEU A 61 4.70 -5.72 -14.82
C LEU A 61 4.59 -7.25 -15.00
N GLY A 62 5.71 -7.95 -14.95
CA GLY A 62 5.75 -9.42 -15.00
C GLY A 62 5.76 -10.06 -13.61
N PHE A 63 5.27 -9.39 -12.57
CA PHE A 63 5.19 -9.99 -11.24
C PHE A 63 4.27 -11.22 -11.27
N PHE A 64 4.82 -12.38 -10.89
CA PHE A 64 4.13 -13.65 -11.05
C PHE A 64 2.95 -13.80 -10.09
N PRO A 65 1.87 -14.48 -10.50
CA PRO A 65 0.76 -14.88 -9.65
C PRO A 65 1.19 -15.58 -8.36
N LEU A 66 0.27 -15.70 -7.41
CA LEU A 66 0.47 -16.44 -6.16
C LEU A 66 0.87 -17.88 -6.46
N GLY A 67 1.99 -18.33 -5.88
CA GLY A 67 2.47 -19.69 -5.99
C GLY A 67 1.61 -20.70 -5.21
N GLN A 68 1.65 -21.97 -5.60
CA GLN A 68 0.93 -23.00 -4.86
C GLN A 68 1.45 -23.11 -3.43
N GLY A 69 0.56 -22.87 -2.46
CA GLY A 69 0.89 -22.89 -1.02
C GLY A 69 1.71 -21.68 -0.54
N GLU A 70 1.89 -20.67 -1.37
CA GLU A 70 2.53 -19.41 -0.97
C GLU A 70 1.58 -18.64 -0.04
N ASP A 71 2.10 -18.20 1.11
CA ASP A 71 1.38 -17.35 2.06
C ASP A 71 1.69 -15.86 1.82
N ILE A 72 1.08 -14.99 2.63
CA ILE A 72 1.30 -13.55 2.52
C ILE A 72 2.76 -13.16 2.76
N VAL A 73 3.47 -13.88 3.64
CA VAL A 73 4.88 -13.59 3.94
C VAL A 73 5.75 -13.88 2.72
N GLY A 74 5.55 -15.01 2.07
CA GLY A 74 6.24 -15.38 0.82
C GLY A 74 5.96 -14.39 -0.30
N LEU A 75 4.68 -14.10 -0.55
CA LEU A 75 4.24 -13.18 -1.59
C LEU A 75 4.77 -11.74 -1.38
N ALA A 76 4.62 -11.20 -0.17
CA ALA A 76 5.10 -9.86 0.16
C ALA A 76 6.65 -9.78 0.16
N ARG A 77 7.35 -10.85 0.58
CA ARG A 77 8.80 -10.92 0.51
C ARG A 77 9.31 -10.90 -0.93
N ARG A 78 8.67 -11.65 -1.82
CA ARG A 78 8.99 -11.67 -3.25
C ARG A 78 8.78 -10.29 -3.88
N ALA A 79 7.73 -9.57 -3.49
CA ALA A 79 7.52 -8.19 -3.90
C ALA A 79 8.61 -7.26 -3.34
N PHE A 80 8.95 -7.38 -2.05
CA PHE A 80 10.05 -6.64 -1.41
C PHE A 80 11.39 -6.87 -2.14
N GLU A 81 11.74 -8.11 -2.44
CA GLU A 81 12.98 -8.49 -3.14
C GLU A 81 13.01 -8.00 -4.59
N SER A 82 11.85 -7.81 -5.22
CA SER A 82 11.76 -7.15 -6.54
C SER A 82 11.99 -5.64 -6.48
N GLY A 83 12.14 -5.08 -5.29
CA GLY A 83 12.39 -3.66 -5.05
C GLY A 83 11.14 -2.84 -4.70
N ALA A 84 9.98 -3.47 -4.50
CA ALA A 84 8.76 -2.76 -4.15
C ALA A 84 8.79 -2.16 -2.73
N PHE A 85 8.09 -1.05 -2.54
CA PHE A 85 7.68 -0.57 -1.22
C PHE A 85 6.55 -1.47 -0.72
N ILE A 86 6.63 -1.90 0.54
CA ILE A 86 5.65 -2.76 1.19
C ILE A 86 4.96 -2.00 2.31
N GLY A 87 3.64 -1.93 2.26
CA GLY A 87 2.78 -1.29 3.26
C GLY A 87 1.75 -2.25 3.85
N ILE A 88 1.58 -2.21 5.17
CA ILE A 88 0.48 -2.90 5.85
C ILE A 88 -0.75 -2.01 5.72
N LEU A 89 -1.84 -2.54 5.15
CA LEU A 89 -3.02 -1.77 4.78
C LEU A 89 -4.09 -1.74 5.87
N HIS A 90 -4.86 -0.65 5.90
CA HIS A 90 -6.11 -0.40 6.66
C HIS A 90 -6.36 -1.34 7.87
N PRO A 91 -5.44 -1.37 8.87
CA PRO A 91 -5.41 -2.42 9.89
C PRO A 91 -6.70 -2.50 10.73
N VAL A 92 -7.35 -1.36 10.99
CA VAL A 92 -8.57 -1.33 11.80
C VAL A 92 -9.80 -1.77 11.02
N TRP A 93 -9.81 -1.57 9.69
CA TRP A 93 -10.94 -1.91 8.82
C TRP A 93 -11.31 -3.40 8.95
N TYR A 94 -10.33 -4.31 8.91
CA TYR A 94 -10.54 -5.76 9.00
C TYR A 94 -10.03 -6.40 10.31
N GLY A 95 -9.63 -5.57 11.28
CA GLY A 95 -9.29 -6.02 12.62
C GLY A 95 -7.94 -6.72 12.75
N LEU A 96 -6.93 -6.27 11.98
CA LEU A 96 -5.55 -6.75 12.05
C LEU A 96 -5.00 -6.59 13.46
N GLN A 97 -4.40 -7.65 13.99
CA GLN A 97 -3.79 -7.64 15.32
C GLN A 97 -2.28 -7.40 15.24
N PRO A 98 -1.64 -6.95 16.34
CA PRO A 98 -0.18 -6.80 16.37
C PRO A 98 0.57 -8.10 16.00
N GLU A 99 0.03 -9.26 16.39
CA GLU A 99 0.56 -10.59 16.06
C GLU A 99 0.62 -10.82 14.56
N ASP A 100 -0.44 -10.43 13.85
CA ASP A 100 -0.49 -10.50 12.39
C ASP A 100 0.58 -9.60 11.76
N ALA A 101 0.65 -8.33 12.17
CA ALA A 101 1.60 -7.37 11.62
C ALA A 101 3.08 -7.77 11.85
N ARG A 102 3.38 -8.48 12.94
CA ARG A 102 4.75 -8.93 13.26
C ARG A 102 5.33 -9.92 12.27
N ILE A 103 4.51 -10.67 11.52
CA ILE A 103 5.00 -11.63 10.52
C ILE A 103 5.59 -10.95 9.28
N LEU A 104 5.38 -9.64 9.09
CA LEU A 104 5.94 -8.83 8.01
C LEU A 104 7.03 -7.87 8.53
N PRO A 105 8.16 -8.35 9.08
CA PRO A 105 9.17 -7.50 9.71
C PRO A 105 9.90 -6.60 8.71
N PHE A 106 9.81 -6.88 7.43
CA PHE A 106 10.43 -6.12 6.32
C PHE A 106 9.48 -5.09 5.69
N ALA A 107 8.25 -4.94 6.18
CA ALA A 107 7.36 -3.88 5.73
C ALA A 107 7.99 -2.51 6.00
N HIS A 108 7.92 -1.61 5.03
CA HIS A 108 8.44 -0.25 5.14
C HIS A 108 7.51 0.64 5.95
N ALA A 109 6.20 0.40 5.84
CA ALA A 109 5.20 1.28 6.41
C ALA A 109 3.90 0.55 6.80
N ILE A 110 3.09 1.25 7.57
CA ILE A 110 1.72 0.88 7.90
C ILE A 110 0.79 2.04 7.57
N GLU A 111 -0.40 1.74 7.09
CA GLU A 111 -1.40 2.74 6.80
C GLU A 111 -1.99 3.28 8.10
N VAL A 112 -1.80 4.59 8.32
CA VAL A 112 -2.27 5.29 9.52
C VAL A 112 -3.59 6.03 9.26
N TYR A 113 -3.94 6.22 8.00
CA TYR A 113 -5.24 6.71 7.58
C TYR A 113 -5.63 6.15 6.22
N ASN A 114 -6.82 5.58 6.13
CA ASN A 114 -7.45 5.07 4.92
C ASN A 114 -8.80 5.78 4.73
N HIS A 115 -8.94 6.57 3.67
CA HIS A 115 -10.14 7.39 3.48
C HIS A 115 -11.35 6.54 3.12
N GLY A 116 -11.19 5.52 2.27
CA GLY A 116 -12.27 4.60 1.90
C GLY A 116 -12.85 3.90 3.13
N ALA A 117 -11.99 3.33 3.98
CA ALA A 117 -12.41 2.68 5.23
C ALA A 117 -13.09 3.66 6.20
N GLU A 118 -12.61 4.91 6.28
CA GLU A 118 -13.26 5.94 7.09
C GLU A 118 -14.66 6.25 6.59
N MET A 119 -14.83 6.42 5.28
CA MET A 119 -16.12 6.71 4.67
C MET A 119 -17.08 5.52 4.71
N GLU A 120 -16.57 4.30 4.61
CA GLU A 120 -17.39 3.09 4.62
C GLU A 120 -17.95 2.78 6.01
N ASN A 121 -17.11 2.84 7.04
CA ASN A 121 -17.50 2.34 8.37
C ASN A 121 -16.83 3.04 9.56
N GLY A 122 -16.15 4.18 9.36
CA GLY A 122 -15.46 4.93 10.42
C GLY A 122 -14.22 4.21 10.98
N ARG A 123 -13.56 3.37 10.21
CA ARG A 123 -12.39 2.57 10.62
C ARG A 123 -11.12 2.93 9.83
N GLY A 124 -10.98 4.18 9.44
CA GLY A 124 -9.83 4.66 8.68
C GLY A 124 -8.57 4.88 9.52
N ASP A 125 -8.67 5.01 10.85
CA ASP A 125 -7.55 5.31 11.74
C ASP A 125 -6.72 4.06 12.08
N GLY A 126 -5.48 4.00 11.58
CA GLY A 126 -4.51 2.92 11.84
C GLY A 126 -3.44 3.26 12.90
N TRP A 127 -3.48 4.44 13.52
CA TRP A 127 -2.44 4.90 14.43
C TRP A 127 -2.23 4.00 15.64
N GLY A 128 -3.29 3.41 16.18
CA GLY A 128 -3.20 2.55 17.36
C GLY A 128 -2.27 1.35 17.14
N LEU A 129 -2.37 0.67 16.01
CA LEU A 129 -1.47 -0.45 15.67
C LEU A 129 -0.06 0.06 15.32
N CYS A 130 0.05 1.16 14.59
CA CYS A 130 1.33 1.78 14.27
C CYS A 130 2.12 2.08 15.56
N ASP A 131 1.49 2.72 16.55
CA ASP A 131 2.11 3.07 17.83
C ASP A 131 2.60 1.83 18.61
N ILE A 132 1.80 0.77 18.64
CA ILE A 132 2.21 -0.51 19.26
C ILE A 132 3.51 -1.03 18.61
N LEU A 133 3.55 -1.10 17.29
CA LEU A 133 4.71 -1.63 16.56
C LEU A 133 5.95 -0.74 16.72
N LEU A 134 5.79 0.59 16.76
CA LEU A 134 6.87 1.53 17.02
C LEU A 134 7.42 1.37 18.45
N ASN A 135 6.56 1.18 19.45
CA ASN A 135 6.95 0.93 20.83
C ASN A 135 7.68 -0.42 21.02
N GLU A 136 7.46 -1.38 20.12
CA GLU A 136 8.23 -2.63 20.03
C GLU A 136 9.62 -2.45 19.39
N GLY A 137 9.96 -1.24 18.95
CA GLY A 137 11.24 -0.91 18.32
C GLY A 137 11.27 -1.18 16.80
N ARG A 138 10.12 -1.37 16.15
CA ARG A 138 10.07 -1.49 14.69
C ARG A 138 10.29 -0.13 14.04
N HIS A 139 11.09 -0.14 12.96
CA HIS A 139 11.26 1.02 12.10
C HIS A 139 10.20 0.99 11.00
N LEU A 140 9.06 1.64 11.25
CA LEU A 140 7.95 1.76 10.31
C LEU A 140 7.63 3.22 10.06
N HIS A 141 7.20 3.53 8.84
CA HIS A 141 6.65 4.83 8.48
C HIS A 141 5.11 4.75 8.47
N GLY A 142 4.44 5.87 8.79
CA GLY A 142 2.99 5.96 8.63
C GLY A 142 2.65 6.56 7.27
N PHE A 143 1.73 5.95 6.51
CA PHE A 143 1.23 6.56 5.28
C PHE A 143 -0.29 6.67 5.29
N ALA A 144 -0.83 7.60 4.49
CA ALA A 144 -2.25 7.75 4.23
C ALA A 144 -2.54 7.48 2.76
N ALA A 145 -3.71 6.89 2.49
CA ALA A 145 -4.19 6.64 1.14
C ALA A 145 -5.72 6.76 1.06
N ASP A 146 -6.22 6.87 -0.17
CA ASP A 146 -7.66 6.89 -0.44
C ASP A 146 -8.28 5.49 -0.35
N ASP A 147 -7.61 4.50 -0.89
CA ASP A 147 -8.20 3.17 -1.14
C ASP A 147 -9.51 3.27 -1.95
N ALA A 148 -9.51 4.21 -2.89
CA ALA A 148 -10.69 4.54 -3.68
C ALA A 148 -10.96 3.46 -4.74
N HIS A 149 -12.18 2.93 -4.73
CA HIS A 149 -12.62 1.94 -5.70
C HIS A 149 -13.31 2.60 -6.91
N TYR A 150 -13.87 3.79 -6.71
CA TYR A 150 -14.57 4.57 -7.74
C TYR A 150 -14.32 6.06 -7.53
N LEU A 151 -14.58 6.89 -8.53
CA LEU A 151 -14.62 8.36 -8.40
C LEU A 151 -15.90 8.78 -7.62
N ALA A 152 -15.95 8.42 -6.37
CA ALA A 152 -17.06 8.62 -5.46
C ALA A 152 -16.57 9.30 -4.17
N HIS A 153 -17.30 9.12 -3.09
CA HIS A 153 -17.02 9.70 -1.77
C HIS A 153 -15.76 9.15 -1.08
N ASP A 154 -15.18 8.06 -1.58
CA ASP A 154 -13.97 7.41 -1.09
C ASP A 154 -12.68 7.91 -1.75
N ALA A 155 -12.73 8.93 -2.61
CA ALA A 155 -11.58 9.46 -3.31
C ALA A 155 -11.17 10.85 -2.81
N PHE A 156 -9.87 11.15 -2.88
CA PHE A 156 -9.25 12.46 -2.62
C PHE A 156 -9.28 12.93 -1.16
N GLY A 157 -9.38 11.99 -0.20
CA GLY A 157 -9.39 12.29 1.23
C GLY A 157 -8.16 11.81 1.99
N GLY A 158 -7.27 11.02 1.38
CA GLY A 158 -6.04 10.55 2.01
C GLY A 158 -4.87 10.49 1.03
N TRP A 159 -3.72 11.12 1.38
CA TRP A 159 -2.56 11.12 0.48
C TRP A 159 -1.23 11.24 1.23
N VAL A 160 -0.13 11.11 0.49
CA VAL A 160 1.23 11.38 0.97
C VAL A 160 1.84 12.54 0.17
N GLN A 161 2.59 13.40 0.87
CA GLN A 161 3.44 14.42 0.26
C GLN A 161 4.89 13.93 0.29
N VAL A 162 5.44 13.58 -0.88
CA VAL A 162 6.74 12.94 -0.99
C VAL A 162 7.83 13.94 -1.36
N LYS A 163 8.92 13.95 -0.59
CA LYS A 163 10.11 14.72 -0.92
C LYS A 163 10.98 13.93 -1.89
N ALA A 164 10.73 14.08 -3.20
CA ALA A 164 11.53 13.50 -4.27
C ALA A 164 12.21 14.60 -5.10
N PRO A 165 13.38 14.31 -5.72
CA PRO A 165 14.09 15.30 -6.55
C PRO A 165 13.37 15.65 -7.86
N ASN A 166 12.51 14.77 -8.33
CA ASN A 166 11.73 14.92 -9.56
C ASN A 166 10.59 13.89 -9.61
N LEU A 167 9.79 13.89 -10.68
CA LEU A 167 8.67 12.97 -10.91
C LEU A 167 9.11 11.60 -11.52
N ASP A 168 10.38 11.24 -11.47
CA ASP A 168 10.81 9.90 -11.86
C ASP A 168 10.23 8.88 -10.88
N PRO A 169 9.52 7.83 -11.36
CA PRO A 169 8.92 6.81 -10.50
C PRO A 169 9.88 6.15 -9.53
N ARG A 170 11.16 5.98 -9.93
CA ARG A 170 12.19 5.39 -9.03
C ARG A 170 12.57 6.37 -7.93
N ALA A 171 12.71 7.67 -8.24
CA ALA A 171 13.02 8.68 -7.25
C ALA A 171 11.90 8.79 -6.18
N ILE A 172 10.65 8.73 -6.60
CA ILE A 172 9.50 8.72 -5.69
C ILE A 172 9.50 7.43 -4.86
N LEU A 173 9.70 6.27 -5.48
CA LEU A 173 9.73 4.98 -4.80
C LEU A 173 10.83 4.91 -3.73
N GLU A 174 12.05 5.37 -4.04
CA GLU A 174 13.14 5.42 -3.06
C GLU A 174 12.84 6.39 -1.91
N SER A 175 12.19 7.52 -2.19
CA SER A 175 11.76 8.45 -1.16
C SER A 175 10.68 7.85 -0.25
N LEU A 176 9.74 7.08 -0.80
CA LEU A 176 8.75 6.34 -0.02
C LEU A 176 9.42 5.32 0.92
N LYS A 177 10.34 4.50 0.40
CA LYS A 177 11.09 3.52 1.21
C LYS A 177 11.90 4.17 2.33
N ALA A 178 12.47 5.33 2.06
CA ALA A 178 13.26 6.10 3.03
C ALA A 178 12.41 6.87 4.05
N GLY A 179 11.08 6.86 3.94
CA GLY A 179 10.20 7.65 4.79
C GLY A 179 10.31 9.17 4.55
N ALA A 180 10.80 9.57 3.39
CA ALA A 180 10.95 10.99 3.03
C ALA A 180 9.59 11.57 2.54
N TYR A 181 8.58 11.49 3.38
CA TYR A 181 7.23 11.98 3.10
C TYR A 181 6.48 12.28 4.41
N TYR A 182 5.37 12.97 4.29
CA TYR A 182 4.37 13.05 5.35
C TYR A 182 2.98 12.70 4.79
N SER A 183 2.11 12.23 5.67
CA SER A 183 0.73 11.84 5.37
C SER A 183 -0.22 13.00 5.65
N SER A 184 -1.31 13.07 4.88
CA SER A 184 -2.34 14.11 5.03
C SER A 184 -3.73 13.56 4.67
N GLN A 185 -4.75 14.30 5.10
CA GLN A 185 -6.16 14.12 4.79
C GLN A 185 -6.83 15.47 4.55
#